data_cd92ba2e4a4b97a681ee49112f1236d3
#
_entry.id   cd92ba2e4a4b97a681ee49112f1236d3
#
_cell.length_a   1.000
_cell.length_b   1.000
_cell.length_c   1.000
_cell.angle_alpha   90.00
_cell.angle_beta   90.00
_cell.angle_gamma   90.00
#
_symmetry.space_group_name_H-M   'P 1'
#
loop_
_entity.id
_entity.type
_entity.pdbx_description
1 polymer ?
#
loop_
_entity_poly.entity_id
_entity_poly.type
_entity_poly.pdbx_seq_one_letter_code
_entity_poly.pdbx_strand_id
1 'polypeptide(L)'
;MANPTRHAPRLLIGLPVYNGERLLPQAIECLLAQSFGDFEIVIGDNASTDRTQEICQDYVRRDPRIRYVRHEHNLGAVANFNRVFELSAAPLFKWAAHDDLHRETYLEACITLLDAHPDLVLAHSGTAFVDERGQPFPFDTKTGAYVDPRTGSRQKPDSPLVGDSASPVERFWQVLTGACWGTHSFGVIRREALLKTSLLPNFAGSDRVMLGELALLGRFKSSPEPLFLRRLCPNGSWTLSREDLKGYLSTDGEAYSRRARQIEAYFSAPRGKPIGTLEKLVCAAMVGVHCVKIAGRALTRKDARDTKERSAWRHPAEASNSEVVK
;
A
#
# COMPACT_ATOMS: atom_id res chain seq x y z
N MET A 1 -3.06 30.59 16.21
CA MET A 1 -4.50 30.91 16.22
C MET A 1 -5.13 30.10 15.07
N ALA A 2 -6.05 29.21 15.37
CA ALA A 2 -6.78 28.43 14.34
C ALA A 2 -7.69 29.36 13.54
N ASN A 3 -7.61 29.29 12.22
CA ASN A 3 -8.47 30.06 11.31
C ASN A 3 -9.92 29.50 11.42
N PRO A 4 -10.92 30.26 11.85
CA PRO A 4 -12.22 29.76 12.30
C PRO A 4 -13.20 29.36 11.16
N THR A 5 -12.80 29.23 9.90
CA THR A 5 -13.73 28.99 8.78
C THR A 5 -13.28 27.89 7.81
N ARG A 6 -12.30 27.05 8.14
CA ARG A 6 -11.93 25.95 7.26
C ARG A 6 -12.90 24.79 7.47
N HIS A 7 -13.77 24.52 6.49
CA HIS A 7 -14.57 23.30 6.46
C HIS A 7 -13.66 22.09 6.64
N ALA A 8 -14.04 21.17 7.54
CA ALA A 8 -13.26 19.95 7.72
C ALA A 8 -13.33 19.12 6.42
N PRO A 9 -12.18 18.69 5.85
CA PRO A 9 -12.18 17.97 4.60
C PRO A 9 -12.89 16.63 4.73
N ARG A 10 -13.57 16.21 3.67
CA ARG A 10 -14.23 14.91 3.63
C ARG A 10 -13.25 13.74 3.59
N LEU A 11 -12.10 13.92 2.93
CA LEU A 11 -11.03 12.94 2.79
C LEU A 11 -9.71 13.50 3.29
N LEU A 12 -8.98 12.72 4.09
CA LEU A 12 -7.57 12.97 4.36
C LEU A 12 -6.71 11.95 3.61
N ILE A 13 -5.74 12.46 2.85
CA ILE A 13 -4.72 11.67 2.17
C ILE A 13 -3.44 11.75 3.02
N GLY A 14 -3.06 10.64 3.63
CA GLY A 14 -1.79 10.51 4.34
C GLY A 14 -0.69 10.07 3.37
N LEU A 15 0.36 10.89 3.21
CA LEU A 15 1.47 10.66 2.31
C LEU A 15 2.77 10.55 3.13
N PRO A 16 3.12 9.34 3.62
CA PRO A 16 4.40 9.13 4.29
C PRO A 16 5.55 9.14 3.28
N VAL A 17 6.64 9.83 3.61
CA VAL A 17 7.82 9.92 2.74
C VAL A 17 9.12 9.82 3.54
N TYR A 18 10.14 9.22 2.91
CA TYR A 18 11.53 9.24 3.35
C TYR A 18 12.44 9.25 2.12
N ASN A 19 13.24 10.30 1.95
CA ASN A 19 14.15 10.51 0.81
C ASN A 19 13.42 10.38 -0.53
N GLY A 20 12.37 11.20 -0.71
CA GLY A 20 11.47 11.14 -1.86
C GLY A 20 11.73 12.16 -2.95
N GLU A 21 12.85 12.92 -2.92
CA GLU A 21 13.08 14.07 -3.81
C GLU A 21 12.80 13.82 -5.28
N ARG A 22 13.04 12.57 -5.76
CA ARG A 22 12.91 12.22 -7.16
C ARG A 22 11.47 11.98 -7.61
N LEU A 23 10.64 11.34 -6.78
CA LEU A 23 9.31 10.85 -7.20
C LEU A 23 8.16 11.59 -6.53
N LEU A 24 8.39 12.16 -5.35
CA LEU A 24 7.38 12.89 -4.58
C LEU A 24 6.68 14.01 -5.36
N PRO A 25 7.37 14.83 -6.19
CA PRO A 25 6.68 15.86 -6.96
C PRO A 25 5.58 15.31 -7.86
N GLN A 26 5.85 14.22 -8.59
CA GLN A 26 4.84 13.60 -9.47
C GLN A 26 3.68 13.01 -8.67
N ALA A 27 3.94 12.42 -7.51
CA ALA A 27 2.89 11.89 -6.64
C ALA A 27 1.99 13.00 -6.09
N ILE A 28 2.55 14.14 -5.68
CA ILE A 28 1.77 15.29 -5.21
C ILE A 28 0.95 15.88 -6.36
N GLU A 29 1.55 16.12 -7.52
CA GLU A 29 0.84 16.72 -8.66
C GLU A 29 -0.34 15.88 -9.13
N CYS A 30 -0.21 14.54 -9.20
CA CYS A 30 -1.34 13.69 -9.58
C CYS A 30 -2.46 13.65 -8.51
N LEU A 31 -2.14 13.87 -7.24
CA LEU A 31 -3.14 14.00 -6.18
C LEU A 31 -3.83 15.37 -6.23
N LEU A 32 -3.10 16.44 -6.51
CA LEU A 32 -3.68 17.78 -6.65
C LEU A 32 -4.57 17.94 -7.89
N ALA A 33 -4.29 17.15 -8.94
CA ALA A 33 -5.05 17.11 -10.19
C ALA A 33 -6.33 16.25 -10.11
N GLN A 34 -6.69 15.69 -8.94
CA GLN A 34 -7.89 14.88 -8.81
C GLN A 34 -9.16 15.71 -9.06
N SER A 35 -10.15 15.12 -9.78
CA SER A 35 -11.46 15.74 -10.06
C SER A 35 -12.27 15.98 -8.77
N PHE A 36 -12.11 15.12 -7.76
CA PHE A 36 -12.67 15.34 -6.43
C PHE A 36 -11.77 16.29 -5.63
N GLY A 37 -12.28 17.43 -5.17
CA GLY A 37 -11.49 18.50 -4.55
C GLY A 37 -11.57 18.64 -3.03
N ASP A 38 -12.54 17.97 -2.35
CA ASP A 38 -12.76 18.11 -0.90
C ASP A 38 -11.87 17.17 -0.10
N PHE A 39 -10.55 17.42 -0.15
CA PHE A 39 -9.54 16.66 0.57
C PHE A 39 -8.42 17.55 1.14
N GLU A 40 -7.70 17.00 2.11
CA GLU A 40 -6.42 17.50 2.62
C GLU A 40 -5.34 16.43 2.40
N ILE A 41 -4.11 16.85 2.05
CA ILE A 41 -2.94 15.99 2.01
C ILE A 41 -2.08 16.29 3.23
N VAL A 42 -1.77 15.24 4.03
CA VAL A 42 -0.80 15.34 5.12
C VAL A 42 0.46 14.58 4.71
N ILE A 43 1.53 15.31 4.47
CA ILE A 43 2.83 14.72 4.16
C ILE A 43 3.56 14.48 5.48
N GLY A 44 3.86 13.21 5.78
CA GLY A 44 4.66 12.78 6.94
C GLY A 44 6.10 12.51 6.52
N ASP A 45 6.99 13.46 6.73
CA ASP A 45 8.41 13.30 6.39
C ASP A 45 9.18 12.62 7.54
N ASN A 46 9.69 11.45 7.25
CA ASN A 46 10.38 10.59 8.20
C ASN A 46 11.86 10.99 8.43
N ALA A 47 12.11 12.28 8.63
CA ALA A 47 13.45 12.87 8.79
C ALA A 47 14.34 12.70 7.56
N SER A 48 13.82 12.99 6.35
CA SER A 48 14.56 12.88 5.09
C SER A 48 15.85 13.71 5.10
N THR A 49 16.88 13.19 4.42
CA THR A 49 18.22 13.81 4.35
C THR A 49 18.55 14.39 2.97
N ASP A 50 17.63 14.21 2.02
CA ASP A 50 17.67 14.79 0.66
C ASP A 50 16.83 16.07 0.58
N ARG A 51 16.48 16.52 -0.62
CA ARG A 51 15.69 17.73 -0.85
C ARG A 51 14.18 17.59 -0.57
N THR A 52 13.74 16.47 0.03
CA THR A 52 12.33 16.23 0.32
C THR A 52 11.71 17.37 1.13
N GLN A 53 12.38 17.86 2.16
CA GLN A 53 11.89 18.96 2.99
C GLN A 53 11.65 20.25 2.18
N GLU A 54 12.60 20.64 1.35
CA GLU A 54 12.50 21.83 0.49
C GLU A 54 11.29 21.73 -0.44
N ILE A 55 11.15 20.57 -1.10
CA ILE A 55 10.03 20.26 -2.00
C ILE A 55 8.70 20.37 -1.27
N CYS A 56 8.55 19.72 -0.11
CA CYS A 56 7.30 19.74 0.67
C CYS A 56 6.93 21.17 1.09
N GLN A 57 7.90 21.96 1.57
CA GLN A 57 7.66 23.35 1.95
C GLN A 57 7.21 24.23 0.78
N ASP A 58 7.71 23.95 -0.42
CA ASP A 58 7.26 24.65 -1.64
C ASP A 58 5.80 24.33 -1.94
N TYR A 59 5.42 23.05 -1.92
CA TYR A 59 4.03 22.67 -2.15
C TYR A 59 3.07 23.22 -1.09
N VAL A 60 3.45 23.28 0.20
CA VAL A 60 2.64 23.93 1.25
C VAL A 60 2.38 25.40 0.97
N ARG A 61 3.37 26.11 0.39
CA ARG A 61 3.19 27.54 -0.02
C ARG A 61 2.25 27.67 -1.22
N ARG A 62 2.21 26.69 -2.12
CA ARG A 62 1.46 26.74 -3.39
C ARG A 62 0.01 26.30 -3.26
N ASP A 63 -0.27 25.32 -2.36
CA ASP A 63 -1.63 24.77 -2.23
C ASP A 63 -2.03 24.62 -0.75
N PRO A 64 -3.11 25.31 -0.33
CA PRO A 64 -3.57 25.28 1.06
C PRO A 64 -4.13 23.93 1.52
N ARG A 65 -4.37 22.99 0.62
CA ARG A 65 -4.80 21.63 0.95
C ARG A 65 -3.66 20.76 1.49
N ILE A 66 -2.40 21.23 1.39
CA ILE A 66 -1.23 20.46 1.82
C ILE A 66 -0.79 20.91 3.22
N ARG A 67 -0.59 19.93 4.10
CA ARG A 67 0.03 20.08 5.40
C ARG A 67 1.29 19.20 5.46
N TYR A 68 2.38 19.75 5.95
CA TYR A 68 3.66 19.07 6.10
C TYR A 68 4.03 18.90 7.57
N VAL A 69 4.38 17.68 7.94
CA VAL A 69 4.85 17.32 9.29
C VAL A 69 6.14 16.53 9.15
N ARG A 70 7.23 17.05 9.75
CA ARG A 70 8.53 16.38 9.78
C ARG A 70 8.78 15.78 11.15
N HIS A 71 9.26 14.54 11.18
CA HIS A 71 9.70 13.90 12.41
C HIS A 71 11.13 14.34 12.76
N GLU A 72 11.47 14.30 14.05
CA GLU A 72 12.82 14.64 14.54
C GLU A 72 13.85 13.59 14.12
N HIS A 73 13.44 12.34 14.01
CA HIS A 73 14.26 11.20 13.57
C HIS A 73 13.44 10.22 12.74
N ASN A 74 14.11 9.32 12.04
CA ASN A 74 13.48 8.28 11.23
C ASN A 74 12.82 7.24 12.17
N LEU A 75 11.49 7.11 12.08
CA LEU A 75 10.68 6.18 12.88
C LEU A 75 10.55 4.78 12.23
N GLY A 76 11.06 4.60 11.02
CA GLY A 76 10.74 3.47 10.15
C GLY A 76 9.45 3.69 9.35
N ALA A 77 9.31 2.95 8.24
CA ALA A 77 8.20 3.16 7.32
C ALA A 77 6.83 2.92 7.98
N VAL A 78 6.69 1.81 8.71
CA VAL A 78 5.40 1.42 9.32
C VAL A 78 4.91 2.47 10.31
N ALA A 79 5.79 2.98 11.17
CA ALA A 79 5.44 4.02 12.14
C ALA A 79 5.01 5.32 11.43
N ASN A 80 5.70 5.72 10.36
CA ASN A 80 5.34 6.90 9.58
C ASN A 80 3.98 6.74 8.87
N PHE A 81 3.68 5.56 8.31
CA PHE A 81 2.36 5.26 7.75
C PHE A 81 1.25 5.38 8.79
N ASN A 82 1.44 4.84 10.00
CA ASN A 82 0.46 4.97 11.07
C ASN A 82 0.33 6.43 11.55
N ARG A 83 1.46 7.15 11.63
CA ARG A 83 1.46 8.54 12.11
C ARG A 83 0.64 9.47 11.23
N VAL A 84 0.71 9.35 9.90
CA VAL A 84 -0.13 10.18 9.02
C VAL A 84 -1.62 9.87 9.17
N PHE A 85 -2.00 8.65 9.54
CA PHE A 85 -3.38 8.31 9.88
C PHE A 85 -3.83 8.96 11.19
N GLU A 86 -3.00 8.95 12.23
CA GLU A 86 -3.30 9.58 13.52
C GLU A 86 -3.58 11.09 13.41
N LEU A 87 -2.96 11.74 12.42
CA LEU A 87 -3.16 13.16 12.12
C LEU A 87 -4.50 13.45 11.42
N SER A 88 -5.28 12.40 11.10
CA SER A 88 -6.55 12.49 10.40
C SER A 88 -7.73 12.69 11.36
N ALA A 89 -8.63 13.61 10.99
CA ALA A 89 -9.95 13.72 11.61
C ALA A 89 -11.09 13.56 10.57
N ALA A 90 -10.75 13.46 9.27
CA ALA A 90 -11.72 13.32 8.19
C ALA A 90 -12.47 11.98 8.27
N PRO A 91 -13.75 11.90 7.83
CA PRO A 91 -14.50 10.65 7.85
C PRO A 91 -13.96 9.58 6.89
N LEU A 92 -13.26 9.99 5.83
CA LEU A 92 -12.58 9.12 4.89
C LEU A 92 -11.07 9.32 4.99
N PHE A 93 -10.34 8.23 4.79
CA PHE A 93 -8.89 8.23 4.81
C PHE A 93 -8.32 7.42 3.64
N LYS A 94 -7.17 7.86 3.11
CA LYS A 94 -6.40 7.15 2.09
C LYS A 94 -4.92 7.30 2.39
N TRP A 95 -4.16 6.20 2.34
CA TRP A 95 -2.70 6.31 2.18
C TRP A 95 -2.36 6.57 0.71
N ALA A 96 -1.34 7.38 0.48
CA ALA A 96 -0.70 7.53 -0.81
C ALA A 96 0.80 7.29 -0.65
N ALA A 97 1.37 6.40 -1.46
CA ALA A 97 2.82 6.24 -1.52
C ALA A 97 3.43 7.41 -2.31
N HIS A 98 4.64 7.83 -1.93
CA HIS A 98 5.34 8.95 -2.57
C HIS A 98 5.87 8.63 -3.97
N ASP A 99 5.77 7.37 -4.39
CA ASP A 99 6.27 6.84 -5.67
C ASP A 99 5.16 6.32 -6.60
N ASP A 100 3.93 6.18 -6.13
CA ASP A 100 2.80 5.75 -6.95
C ASP A 100 2.04 6.95 -7.56
N LEU A 101 1.25 6.68 -8.61
CA LEU A 101 0.48 7.69 -9.31
C LEU A 101 -1.01 7.33 -9.33
N HIS A 102 -1.85 8.35 -9.60
CA HIS A 102 -3.30 8.20 -9.70
C HIS A 102 -3.78 8.95 -10.94
N ARG A 103 -4.73 8.37 -11.69
CA ARG A 103 -5.47 9.10 -12.73
C ARG A 103 -6.43 10.08 -12.07
N GLU A 104 -6.76 11.15 -12.76
CA GLU A 104 -7.55 12.29 -12.25
C GLU A 104 -8.88 11.90 -11.62
N THR A 105 -9.53 10.86 -12.10
CA THR A 105 -10.85 10.39 -11.63
C THR A 105 -10.79 9.35 -10.51
N TYR A 106 -9.59 9.02 -9.99
CA TYR A 106 -9.43 7.96 -8.98
C TYR A 106 -10.24 8.21 -7.70
N LEU A 107 -10.11 9.40 -7.12
CA LEU A 107 -10.82 9.73 -5.88
C LEU A 107 -12.33 9.78 -6.09
N GLU A 108 -12.79 10.39 -7.17
CA GLU A 108 -14.19 10.47 -7.52
C GLU A 108 -14.81 9.08 -7.67
N ALA A 109 -14.17 8.18 -8.41
CA ALA A 109 -14.63 6.80 -8.58
C ALA A 109 -14.76 6.06 -7.24
N CYS A 110 -13.75 6.17 -6.35
CA CYS A 110 -13.77 5.54 -5.04
C CYS A 110 -14.85 6.12 -4.12
N ILE A 111 -15.00 7.44 -4.10
CA ILE A 111 -15.95 8.13 -3.23
C ILE A 111 -17.38 7.86 -3.69
N THR A 112 -17.65 7.87 -4.99
CA THR A 112 -18.95 7.50 -5.56
C THR A 112 -19.37 6.09 -5.14
N LEU A 113 -18.46 5.12 -5.14
CA LEU A 113 -18.75 3.77 -4.65
C LEU A 113 -19.10 3.76 -3.16
N LEU A 114 -18.35 4.48 -2.32
CA LEU A 114 -18.63 4.56 -0.88
C LEU A 114 -19.94 5.26 -0.58
N ASP A 115 -20.33 6.26 -1.37
CA ASP A 115 -21.61 6.97 -1.21
C ASP A 115 -22.80 6.11 -1.59
N ALA A 116 -22.67 5.37 -2.69
CA ALA A 116 -23.73 4.48 -3.18
C ALA A 116 -23.93 3.24 -2.29
N HIS A 117 -22.93 2.86 -1.48
CA HIS A 117 -22.92 1.60 -0.73
C HIS A 117 -22.45 1.83 0.72
N PRO A 118 -23.37 2.08 1.67
CA PRO A 118 -23.02 2.31 3.09
C PRO A 118 -22.33 1.11 3.77
N ASP A 119 -22.50 -0.10 3.25
CA ASP A 119 -21.89 -1.35 3.72
C ASP A 119 -20.42 -1.52 3.29
N LEU A 120 -19.94 -0.67 2.37
CA LEU A 120 -18.54 -0.67 2.01
C LEU A 120 -17.70 0.04 3.07
N VAL A 121 -16.60 -0.58 3.45
CA VAL A 121 -15.57 0.04 4.31
C VAL A 121 -14.37 0.53 3.51
N LEU A 122 -14.20 0.01 2.28
CA LEU A 122 -13.09 0.35 1.39
C LEU A 122 -13.55 0.37 -0.07
N ALA A 123 -13.17 1.42 -0.79
CA ALA A 123 -13.28 1.49 -2.25
C ALA A 123 -11.89 1.66 -2.88
N HIS A 124 -11.66 0.99 -3.99
CA HIS A 124 -10.42 1.02 -4.77
C HIS A 124 -10.74 1.06 -6.27
N SER A 125 -9.72 1.12 -7.12
CA SER A 125 -9.84 0.93 -8.58
C SER A 125 -9.02 -0.26 -9.06
N GLY A 126 -9.15 -0.61 -10.33
CA GLY A 126 -8.16 -1.46 -10.99
C GLY A 126 -6.76 -0.83 -10.87
N THR A 127 -5.73 -1.70 -10.91
CA THR A 127 -4.33 -1.30 -10.85
C THR A 127 -3.66 -1.52 -12.20
N ALA A 128 -2.98 -0.49 -12.71
CA ALA A 128 -1.99 -0.62 -13.77
C ALA A 128 -0.58 -0.47 -13.18
N PHE A 129 0.43 -0.89 -13.95
CA PHE A 129 1.82 -0.76 -13.57
C PHE A 129 2.52 0.24 -14.49
N VAL A 130 3.42 1.03 -13.92
CA VAL A 130 4.22 2.01 -14.63
C VAL A 130 5.71 1.85 -14.29
N ASP A 131 6.57 2.31 -15.17
CA ASP A 131 8.00 2.36 -14.92
C ASP A 131 8.40 3.54 -13.99
N GLU A 132 9.69 3.69 -13.75
CA GLU A 132 10.22 4.78 -12.92
C GLU A 132 9.97 6.19 -13.48
N ARG A 133 9.67 6.32 -14.79
CA ARG A 133 9.31 7.57 -15.46
C ARG A 133 7.80 7.81 -15.50
N GLY A 134 6.99 6.87 -15.00
CA GLY A 134 5.54 6.92 -15.07
C GLY A 134 4.95 6.42 -16.38
N GLN A 135 5.76 5.77 -17.25
CA GLN A 135 5.27 5.20 -18.50
C GLN A 135 4.53 3.88 -18.23
N PRO A 136 3.29 3.71 -18.74
CA PRO A 136 2.51 2.52 -18.46
C PRO A 136 3.10 1.28 -19.13
N PHE A 137 3.04 0.15 -18.42
CA PHE A 137 3.35 -1.14 -19.00
C PHE A 137 2.22 -1.61 -19.93
N PRO A 138 2.55 -2.24 -21.08
CA PRO A 138 1.57 -2.88 -21.94
C PRO A 138 0.78 -3.97 -21.21
N PHE A 139 -0.53 -4.03 -21.43
CA PHE A 139 -1.39 -5.09 -20.90
C PHE A 139 -1.55 -6.21 -21.92
N ASP A 140 -1.14 -7.41 -21.56
CA ASP A 140 -1.33 -8.63 -22.34
C ASP A 140 -2.68 -9.27 -21.98
N THR A 141 -3.67 -9.10 -22.84
CA THR A 141 -5.03 -9.62 -22.64
C THR A 141 -5.09 -11.16 -22.61
N LYS A 142 -4.13 -11.84 -23.25
CA LYS A 142 -4.07 -13.32 -23.25
C LYS A 142 -3.69 -13.88 -21.89
N THR A 143 -2.83 -13.19 -21.16
CA THR A 143 -2.34 -13.63 -19.85
C THR A 143 -2.97 -12.87 -18.68
N GLY A 144 -3.69 -11.77 -18.95
CA GLY A 144 -4.26 -10.89 -17.93
C GLY A 144 -3.18 -10.23 -17.08
N ALA A 145 -2.03 -9.89 -17.68
CA ALA A 145 -0.88 -9.33 -16.97
C ALA A 145 -0.29 -8.12 -17.70
N TYR A 146 0.25 -7.19 -16.93
CA TYR A 146 1.10 -6.13 -17.47
C TYR A 146 2.51 -6.68 -17.70
N VAL A 147 3.16 -6.29 -18.78
CA VAL A 147 4.50 -6.75 -19.16
C VAL A 147 5.48 -5.59 -19.06
N ASP A 148 6.51 -5.73 -18.22
CA ASP A 148 7.60 -4.77 -18.20
C ASP A 148 8.39 -4.85 -19.52
N PRO A 149 8.41 -3.80 -20.34
CA PRO A 149 9.05 -3.85 -21.66
C PRO A 149 10.58 -4.02 -21.59
N ARG A 150 11.19 -3.75 -20.44
CA ARG A 150 12.66 -3.82 -20.25
C ARG A 150 13.11 -5.24 -19.89
N THR A 151 12.31 -5.95 -19.11
CA THR A 151 12.70 -7.26 -18.53
C THR A 151 11.84 -8.40 -19.02
N GLY A 152 10.68 -8.11 -19.65
CA GLY A 152 9.68 -9.12 -20.01
C GLY A 152 8.94 -9.69 -18.78
N SER A 153 9.19 -9.18 -17.57
CA SER A 153 8.51 -9.66 -16.36
C SER A 153 7.01 -9.34 -16.41
N ARG A 154 6.21 -10.25 -15.88
CA ARG A 154 4.75 -10.15 -15.92
C ARG A 154 4.19 -9.86 -14.53
N GLN A 155 3.37 -8.81 -14.45
CA GLN A 155 2.75 -8.35 -13.22
C GLN A 155 1.24 -8.48 -13.33
N LYS A 156 0.64 -9.34 -12.51
CA LYS A 156 -0.81 -9.44 -12.39
C LYS A 156 -1.30 -8.47 -11.31
N PRO A 157 -2.30 -7.62 -11.62
CA PRO A 157 -2.93 -6.79 -10.60
C PRO A 157 -3.67 -7.66 -9.57
N ASP A 158 -3.97 -7.09 -8.41
CA ASP A 158 -4.87 -7.73 -7.46
C ASP A 158 -6.26 -7.89 -8.08
N SER A 159 -6.96 -8.97 -7.70
CA SER A 159 -8.31 -9.21 -8.20
C SER A 159 -9.27 -8.13 -7.69
N PRO A 160 -10.12 -7.53 -8.54
CA PRO A 160 -11.14 -6.57 -8.11
C PRO A 160 -12.23 -7.21 -7.23
N LEU A 161 -12.30 -8.54 -7.17
CA LEU A 161 -13.25 -9.29 -6.34
C LEU A 161 -12.77 -9.53 -4.91
N VAL A 162 -11.54 -9.11 -4.56
CA VAL A 162 -11.03 -9.25 -3.20
C VAL A 162 -11.87 -8.39 -2.25
N GLY A 163 -12.54 -9.07 -1.30
CA GLY A 163 -13.35 -8.40 -0.28
C GLY A 163 -14.78 -8.01 -0.69
N ASP A 164 -15.26 -8.37 -1.88
CA ASP A 164 -16.61 -8.00 -2.36
C ASP A 164 -17.71 -9.03 -2.04
N SER A 165 -17.45 -10.06 -1.25
CA SER A 165 -18.50 -11.01 -0.83
C SER A 165 -19.40 -10.45 0.27
N ALA A 166 -20.67 -10.90 0.32
CA ALA A 166 -21.57 -10.62 1.43
C ALA A 166 -21.12 -11.30 2.75
N SER A 167 -20.48 -12.47 2.65
CA SER A 167 -19.97 -13.21 3.81
C SER A 167 -18.65 -12.63 4.33
N PRO A 168 -18.56 -12.23 5.63
CA PRO A 168 -17.32 -11.74 6.20
C PRO A 168 -16.20 -12.78 6.19
N VAL A 169 -16.54 -14.05 6.35
CA VAL A 169 -15.58 -15.16 6.33
C VAL A 169 -15.00 -15.35 4.92
N GLU A 170 -15.85 -15.25 3.89
CA GLU A 170 -15.39 -15.33 2.51
C GLU A 170 -14.52 -14.14 2.13
N ARG A 171 -14.88 -12.91 2.53
CA ARG A 171 -14.06 -11.73 2.33
C ARG A 171 -12.67 -11.88 2.96
N PHE A 172 -12.64 -12.37 4.21
CA PHE A 172 -11.37 -12.64 4.91
C PHE A 172 -10.51 -13.65 4.14
N TRP A 173 -11.13 -14.74 3.64
CA TRP A 173 -10.44 -15.73 2.82
C TRP A 173 -9.91 -15.16 1.50
N GLN A 174 -10.69 -14.33 0.82
CA GLN A 174 -10.28 -13.66 -0.42
C GLN A 174 -9.06 -12.77 -0.17
N VAL A 175 -9.03 -11.97 0.91
CA VAL A 175 -7.85 -11.17 1.28
C VAL A 175 -6.65 -12.05 1.59
N LEU A 176 -6.85 -13.10 2.39
CA LEU A 176 -5.78 -14.00 2.81
C LEU A 176 -5.09 -14.69 1.62
N THR A 177 -5.85 -15.00 0.55
CA THR A 177 -5.37 -15.79 -0.59
C THR A 177 -5.20 -15.00 -1.89
N GLY A 178 -5.90 -13.88 -2.07
CA GLY A 178 -6.06 -13.17 -3.33
C GLY A 178 -5.34 -11.81 -3.44
N ALA A 179 -5.03 -11.17 -2.31
CA ALA A 179 -4.34 -9.87 -2.33
C ALA A 179 -2.83 -10.06 -2.50
N CYS A 180 -2.36 -10.16 -3.74
CA CYS A 180 -0.93 -10.40 -4.04
C CYS A 180 -0.05 -9.20 -3.73
N TRP A 181 -0.46 -8.00 -4.19
CA TRP A 181 0.26 -6.75 -4.05
C TRP A 181 -0.21 -5.92 -2.85
N GLY A 182 -1.41 -6.23 -2.32
CA GLY A 182 -2.04 -5.45 -1.25
C GLY A 182 -2.42 -4.03 -1.67
N THR A 183 -2.61 -3.77 -2.98
CA THR A 183 -2.90 -2.43 -3.52
C THR A 183 -4.18 -1.83 -2.98
N HIS A 184 -5.12 -2.67 -2.50
CA HIS A 184 -6.34 -2.23 -1.83
C HIS A 184 -6.07 -1.40 -0.57
N SER A 185 -4.91 -1.56 0.09
CA SER A 185 -4.51 -0.71 1.24
C SER A 185 -4.36 0.77 0.87
N PHE A 186 -4.16 1.07 -0.42
CA PHE A 186 -4.13 2.43 -0.97
C PHE A 186 -5.50 2.92 -1.46
N GLY A 187 -6.58 2.20 -1.18
CA GLY A 187 -7.95 2.61 -1.43
C GLY A 187 -8.41 3.78 -0.55
N VAL A 188 -9.61 4.28 -0.80
CA VAL A 188 -10.32 5.20 0.09
C VAL A 188 -11.07 4.35 1.12
N ILE A 189 -10.83 4.58 2.40
CA ILE A 189 -11.29 3.74 3.50
C ILE A 189 -12.10 4.59 4.48
N ARG A 190 -13.21 4.04 5.02
CA ARG A 190 -13.91 4.70 6.13
C ARG A 190 -13.00 4.71 7.37
N ARG A 191 -12.73 5.92 7.89
CA ARG A 191 -11.86 6.09 9.05
C ARG A 191 -12.34 5.30 10.27
N GLU A 192 -13.64 5.24 10.50
CA GLU A 192 -14.24 4.48 11.60
C GLU A 192 -13.95 2.96 11.52
N ALA A 193 -13.79 2.41 10.31
CA ALA A 193 -13.41 1.02 10.11
C ALA A 193 -11.92 0.82 10.41
N LEU A 194 -11.04 1.74 9.97
CA LEU A 194 -9.60 1.70 10.28
C LEU A 194 -9.35 1.76 11.80
N LEU A 195 -10.09 2.57 12.54
CA LEU A 195 -10.00 2.67 13.99
C LEU A 195 -10.33 1.35 14.73
N LYS A 196 -11.00 0.42 14.07
CA LYS A 196 -11.32 -0.92 14.60
C LYS A 196 -10.31 -1.99 14.16
N THR A 197 -9.21 -1.59 13.52
CA THR A 197 -8.11 -2.47 13.11
C THR A 197 -6.86 -2.24 13.94
N SER A 198 -5.88 -3.12 13.78
CA SER A 198 -4.54 -2.94 14.33
C SER A 198 -3.68 -1.95 13.55
N LEU A 199 -4.24 -1.28 12.52
CA LEU A 199 -3.51 -0.50 11.53
C LEU A 199 -2.39 -1.33 10.88
N LEU A 200 -1.18 -0.76 10.80
CA LEU A 200 -0.01 -1.46 10.27
C LEU A 200 0.91 -1.90 11.42
N PRO A 201 0.83 -3.15 11.91
CA PRO A 201 1.79 -3.67 12.87
C PRO A 201 3.21 -3.73 12.28
N ASN A 202 4.24 -3.61 13.14
CA ASN A 202 5.64 -3.49 12.72
C ASN A 202 6.23 -4.81 12.22
N PHE A 203 5.75 -5.28 11.05
CA PHE A 203 6.33 -6.38 10.28
C PHE A 203 5.93 -6.29 8.81
N ALA A 204 6.71 -6.89 7.92
CA ALA A 204 6.42 -6.88 6.49
C ALA A 204 5.15 -7.69 6.14
N GLY A 205 4.23 -7.09 5.37
CA GLY A 205 2.93 -7.67 5.01
C GLY A 205 1.84 -7.39 6.04
N SER A 206 2.06 -6.41 6.94
CA SER A 206 1.08 -5.92 7.90
C SER A 206 -0.15 -5.28 7.22
N ASP A 207 0.05 -4.67 6.05
CA ASP A 207 -1.01 -4.18 5.18
C ASP A 207 -2.07 -5.24 4.85
N ARG A 208 -1.65 -6.48 4.59
CA ARG A 208 -2.56 -7.59 4.34
C ARG A 208 -3.33 -8.03 5.59
N VAL A 209 -2.72 -7.92 6.76
CA VAL A 209 -3.42 -8.21 8.02
C VAL A 209 -4.50 -7.16 8.25
N MET A 210 -4.17 -5.89 8.11
CA MET A 210 -5.13 -4.80 8.19
C MET A 210 -6.29 -4.96 7.18
N LEU A 211 -6.00 -5.32 5.92
CA LEU A 211 -7.03 -5.63 4.94
C LEU A 211 -7.90 -6.82 5.39
N GLY A 212 -7.32 -7.86 5.98
CA GLY A 212 -8.06 -8.98 6.57
C GLY A 212 -9.00 -8.54 7.69
N GLU A 213 -8.55 -7.66 8.57
CA GLU A 213 -9.39 -7.09 9.64
C GLU A 213 -10.52 -6.21 9.05
N LEU A 214 -10.21 -5.37 8.06
CA LEU A 214 -11.22 -4.55 7.37
C LEU A 214 -12.27 -5.42 6.65
N ALA A 215 -11.85 -6.52 6.02
CA ALA A 215 -12.76 -7.45 5.35
C ALA A 215 -13.79 -8.10 6.30
N LEU A 216 -13.45 -8.23 7.58
CA LEU A 216 -14.38 -8.70 8.62
C LEU A 216 -15.35 -7.59 9.09
N LEU A 217 -15.04 -6.33 8.85
CA LEU A 217 -15.87 -5.18 9.25
C LEU A 217 -16.85 -4.75 8.17
N GLY A 218 -16.54 -4.94 6.89
CA GLY A 218 -17.41 -4.56 5.78
C GLY A 218 -16.86 -5.03 4.44
N ARG A 219 -17.59 -4.70 3.37
CA ARG A 219 -17.24 -5.06 2.00
C ARG A 219 -16.22 -4.09 1.41
N PHE A 220 -15.46 -4.59 0.44
CA PHE A 220 -14.63 -3.78 -0.46
C PHE A 220 -15.28 -3.75 -1.84
N LYS A 221 -15.03 -2.70 -2.61
CA LYS A 221 -15.42 -2.63 -4.02
C LYS A 221 -14.37 -1.89 -4.84
N SER A 222 -14.07 -2.44 -6.02
CA SER A 222 -13.15 -1.80 -6.95
C SER A 222 -13.90 -1.31 -8.18
N SER A 223 -13.63 -0.06 -8.62
CA SER A 223 -13.93 0.36 -9.99
C SER A 223 -13.15 -0.53 -10.97
N PRO A 224 -13.73 -0.95 -12.10
CA PRO A 224 -13.05 -1.79 -13.07
C PRO A 224 -11.89 -1.07 -13.78
N GLU A 225 -11.93 0.25 -13.84
CA GLU A 225 -10.92 1.05 -14.52
C GLU A 225 -9.59 1.05 -13.77
N PRO A 226 -8.43 0.93 -14.45
CA PRO A 226 -7.12 0.94 -13.83
C PRO A 226 -6.67 2.39 -13.53
N LEU A 227 -7.23 2.99 -12.48
CA LEU A 227 -6.97 4.38 -12.09
C LEU A 227 -5.82 4.53 -11.09
N PHE A 228 -5.44 3.45 -10.39
CA PHE A 228 -4.26 3.38 -9.56
C PHE A 228 -3.06 2.89 -10.38
N LEU A 229 -1.99 3.67 -10.42
CA LEU A 229 -0.80 3.40 -11.22
C LEU A 229 0.38 3.07 -10.29
N ARG A 230 0.59 1.78 -10.06
CA ARG A 230 1.68 1.31 -9.22
C ARG A 230 3.00 1.40 -9.94
N ARG A 231 3.94 2.16 -9.37
CA ARG A 231 5.28 2.30 -9.94
C ARG A 231 6.17 1.13 -9.53
N LEU A 232 6.88 0.58 -10.52
CA LEU A 232 7.88 -0.46 -10.32
C LEU A 232 9.27 0.12 -10.57
N CYS A 233 9.95 0.49 -9.49
CA CYS A 233 11.33 0.96 -9.51
C CYS A 233 12.29 -0.19 -9.18
N PRO A 234 13.48 -0.26 -9.80
CA PRO A 234 14.50 -1.27 -9.49
C PRO A 234 14.90 -1.29 -8.01
N ASN A 235 14.87 -0.14 -7.34
CA ASN A 235 15.23 0.04 -5.94
C ASN A 235 14.00 0.25 -5.03
N GLY A 236 12.83 -0.20 -5.44
CA GLY A 236 11.61 -0.11 -4.63
C GLY A 236 11.65 -1.02 -3.40
N SER A 237 10.80 -0.75 -2.39
CA SER A 237 10.76 -1.52 -1.15
C SER A 237 10.51 -3.04 -1.35
N TRP A 238 9.89 -3.42 -2.45
CA TRP A 238 9.64 -4.81 -2.84
C TRP A 238 10.89 -5.56 -3.32
N THR A 239 12.00 -4.84 -3.66
CA THR A 239 13.31 -5.41 -4.07
C THR A 239 14.28 -5.53 -2.92
N LEU A 240 13.99 -4.96 -1.76
CA LEU A 240 14.89 -4.95 -0.60
C LEU A 240 15.24 -6.36 -0.14
N SER A 241 16.50 -6.55 0.23
CA SER A 241 16.95 -7.76 0.95
C SER A 241 16.19 -7.89 2.28
N ARG A 242 16.26 -9.07 2.92
CA ARG A 242 15.65 -9.24 4.25
C ARG A 242 16.25 -8.31 5.30
N GLU A 243 17.51 -8.00 5.17
CA GLU A 243 18.25 -7.15 6.10
C GLU A 243 17.88 -5.67 5.91
N ASP A 244 17.91 -5.20 4.67
CA ASP A 244 17.49 -3.85 4.32
C ASP A 244 16.01 -3.61 4.65
N LEU A 245 15.16 -4.63 4.44
CA LEU A 245 13.74 -4.55 4.77
C LEU A 245 13.49 -4.37 6.28
N LYS A 246 14.34 -4.94 7.15
CA LYS A 246 14.23 -4.71 8.59
C LYS A 246 14.50 -3.24 8.93
N GLY A 247 15.61 -2.68 8.44
CA GLY A 247 15.94 -1.26 8.64
C GLY A 247 14.92 -0.32 8.02
N TYR A 248 14.30 -0.71 6.89
CA TYR A 248 13.22 0.05 6.27
C TYR A 248 11.94 0.09 7.13
N LEU A 249 11.55 -1.04 7.72
CA LEU A 249 10.30 -1.15 8.48
C LEU A 249 10.40 -0.52 9.87
N SER A 250 11.55 -0.68 10.56
CA SER A 250 11.74 -0.24 11.93
C SER A 250 13.20 0.10 12.20
N THR A 251 13.43 1.13 13.01
CA THR A 251 14.76 1.60 13.42
C THR A 251 15.25 0.97 14.71
N ASP A 252 14.41 0.27 15.46
CA ASP A 252 14.71 -0.32 16.78
C ASP A 252 15.36 -1.71 16.72
N GLY A 253 15.68 -2.19 15.50
CA GLY A 253 16.46 -3.42 15.30
C GLY A 253 15.75 -4.72 15.70
N GLU A 254 14.52 -4.68 16.16
CA GLU A 254 13.75 -5.88 16.50
C GLU A 254 13.42 -6.69 15.25
N ALA A 255 14.26 -7.67 14.99
CA ALA A 255 14.13 -8.57 13.87
C ALA A 255 13.11 -9.66 14.16
N TYR A 256 11.85 -9.42 13.80
CA TYR A 256 10.84 -10.46 13.91
C TYR A 256 10.79 -11.36 12.69
N SER A 257 10.57 -12.67 12.91
CA SER A 257 10.22 -13.57 11.82
C SER A 257 8.94 -13.08 11.14
N ARG A 258 9.09 -12.54 9.91
CA ARG A 258 7.98 -12.00 9.10
C ARG A 258 6.76 -12.92 9.09
N ARG A 259 6.98 -14.24 8.95
CA ARG A 259 5.89 -15.22 8.82
C ARG A 259 5.20 -15.52 10.14
N ALA A 260 5.93 -15.69 11.22
CA ALA A 260 5.34 -16.03 12.53
C ALA A 260 4.41 -14.91 13.02
N ARG A 261 4.87 -13.66 13.00
CA ARG A 261 4.07 -12.48 13.38
C ARG A 261 2.86 -12.28 12.48
N GLN A 262 3.02 -12.46 11.18
CA GLN A 262 1.91 -12.35 10.24
C GLN A 262 0.85 -13.44 10.48
N ILE A 263 1.26 -14.68 10.75
CA ILE A 263 0.36 -15.79 11.08
C ILE A 263 -0.38 -15.50 12.39
N GLU A 264 0.34 -15.11 13.44
CA GLU A 264 -0.23 -14.72 14.74
C GLU A 264 -1.27 -13.61 14.58
N ALA A 265 -0.93 -12.57 13.79
CA ALA A 265 -1.83 -11.47 13.50
C ALA A 265 -3.09 -11.90 12.74
N TYR A 266 -2.97 -12.81 11.77
CA TYR A 266 -4.16 -13.38 11.11
C TYR A 266 -5.05 -14.20 12.04
N PHE A 267 -4.48 -14.98 12.97
CA PHE A 267 -5.28 -15.66 13.99
C PHE A 267 -5.94 -14.69 14.98
N SER A 268 -5.35 -13.53 15.18
CA SER A 268 -5.90 -12.48 16.05
C SER A 268 -6.93 -11.60 15.37
N ALA A 269 -6.88 -11.48 14.04
CA ALA A 269 -7.72 -10.58 13.24
C ALA A 269 -9.25 -10.70 13.53
N PRO A 270 -9.84 -11.89 13.77
CA PRO A 270 -11.25 -12.00 14.09
C PRO A 270 -11.65 -11.57 15.51
N ARG A 271 -10.66 -11.32 16.40
CA ARG A 271 -10.94 -10.91 17.79
C ARG A 271 -11.56 -9.51 17.82
N GLY A 272 -12.61 -9.35 18.62
CA GLY A 272 -13.30 -8.05 18.73
C GLY A 272 -14.08 -7.59 17.50
N LYS A 273 -14.11 -8.37 16.41
CA LYS A 273 -14.91 -8.05 15.23
C LYS A 273 -16.37 -8.49 15.38
N PRO A 274 -17.32 -7.80 14.72
CA PRO A 274 -18.76 -8.04 14.84
C PRO A 274 -19.21 -9.28 14.02
N ILE A 275 -18.56 -10.42 14.23
CA ILE A 275 -18.86 -11.71 13.61
C ILE A 275 -19.13 -12.77 14.68
N GLY A 276 -19.93 -13.81 14.33
CA GLY A 276 -20.32 -14.87 15.24
C GLY A 276 -19.14 -15.76 15.68
N THR A 277 -19.35 -16.51 16.77
CA THR A 277 -18.31 -17.43 17.29
C THR A 277 -17.92 -18.48 16.26
N LEU A 278 -18.90 -19.06 15.54
CA LEU A 278 -18.65 -20.04 14.48
C LEU A 278 -17.81 -19.43 13.35
N GLU A 279 -18.12 -18.20 12.93
CA GLU A 279 -17.35 -17.49 11.90
C GLU A 279 -15.89 -17.26 12.34
N LYS A 280 -15.67 -16.94 13.62
CA LYS A 280 -14.30 -16.81 14.19
C LYS A 280 -13.52 -18.11 14.11
N LEU A 281 -14.17 -19.24 14.44
CA LEU A 281 -13.56 -20.57 14.34
C LEU A 281 -13.24 -20.93 12.88
N VAL A 282 -14.15 -20.62 11.96
CA VAL A 282 -13.91 -20.85 10.52
C VAL A 282 -12.73 -20.00 10.01
N CYS A 283 -12.66 -18.74 10.41
CA CYS A 283 -11.50 -17.88 10.07
C CYS A 283 -10.18 -18.48 10.58
N ALA A 284 -10.16 -18.96 11.82
CA ALA A 284 -8.96 -19.61 12.38
C ALA A 284 -8.58 -20.89 11.61
N ALA A 285 -9.55 -21.71 11.25
CA ALA A 285 -9.31 -22.91 10.41
C ALA A 285 -8.76 -22.54 9.03
N MET A 286 -9.27 -21.47 8.39
CA MET A 286 -8.78 -20.94 7.12
C MET A 286 -7.32 -20.47 7.21
N VAL A 287 -6.94 -19.78 8.29
CA VAL A 287 -5.54 -19.40 8.53
C VAL A 287 -4.66 -20.64 8.62
N GLY A 288 -5.10 -21.68 9.35
CA GLY A 288 -4.39 -22.98 9.43
C GLY A 288 -4.19 -23.61 8.04
N VAL A 289 -5.23 -23.68 7.22
CA VAL A 289 -5.15 -24.20 5.84
C VAL A 289 -4.19 -23.36 4.98
N HIS A 290 -4.24 -22.03 5.11
CA HIS A 290 -3.33 -21.14 4.39
C HIS A 290 -1.87 -21.38 4.80
N CYS A 291 -1.59 -21.57 6.08
CA CYS A 291 -0.25 -21.88 6.58
C CYS A 291 0.28 -23.21 5.99
N VAL A 292 -0.55 -24.25 5.94
CA VAL A 292 -0.19 -25.54 5.33
C VAL A 292 0.13 -25.38 3.84
N LYS A 293 -0.69 -24.63 3.10
CA LYS A 293 -0.44 -24.35 1.67
C LYS A 293 0.89 -23.60 1.45
N ILE A 294 1.21 -22.61 2.31
CA ILE A 294 2.48 -21.88 2.22
C ILE A 294 3.66 -22.81 2.54
N ALA A 295 3.56 -23.62 3.58
CA ALA A 295 4.60 -24.57 3.95
C ALA A 295 4.84 -25.60 2.84
N GLY A 296 3.77 -26.16 2.26
CA GLY A 296 3.87 -27.10 1.13
C GLY A 296 4.56 -26.48 -0.09
N ARG A 297 4.22 -25.22 -0.43
CA ARG A 297 4.89 -24.50 -1.53
C ARG A 297 6.37 -24.20 -1.23
N ALA A 298 6.73 -23.97 0.02
CA ALA A 298 8.13 -23.75 0.40
C ALA A 298 8.97 -25.05 0.30
N LEU A 299 8.38 -26.19 0.60
CA LEU A 299 9.03 -27.51 0.45
C LEU A 299 9.19 -27.91 -1.02
N THR A 300 8.26 -27.52 -1.91
CA THR A 300 8.31 -27.83 -3.33
C THR A 300 9.14 -26.83 -4.16
N ARG A 301 9.35 -25.62 -3.64
CA ARG A 301 10.23 -24.62 -4.23
C ARG A 301 11.61 -24.72 -3.61
N LYS A 302 12.49 -25.53 -4.20
CA LYS A 302 13.94 -25.37 -3.96
C LYS A 302 14.31 -23.91 -4.32
N ASP A 303 15.04 -23.27 -3.41
CA ASP A 303 15.41 -21.83 -3.36
C ASP A 303 16.04 -21.19 -4.62
N ALA A 304 16.03 -21.89 -5.75
CA ALA A 304 16.70 -21.46 -6.99
C ALA A 304 16.00 -20.36 -7.79
N ARG A 305 14.69 -20.05 -7.52
CA ARG A 305 13.95 -19.02 -8.28
C ARG A 305 14.09 -17.63 -7.71
N ASP A 306 14.15 -17.49 -6.39
CA ASP A 306 14.23 -16.16 -5.74
C ASP A 306 15.55 -15.42 -6.08
N THR A 307 16.62 -16.17 -6.35
CA THR A 307 17.93 -15.60 -6.70
C THR A 307 18.01 -15.18 -8.17
N LYS A 308 17.36 -15.90 -9.08
CA LYS A 308 17.43 -15.62 -10.52
C LYS A 308 16.53 -14.43 -10.96
N GLU A 309 15.34 -14.29 -10.37
CA GLU A 309 14.45 -13.16 -10.67
C GLU A 309 14.96 -11.84 -10.08
N ARG A 310 15.69 -11.89 -8.95
CA ARG A 310 16.32 -10.70 -8.34
C ARG A 310 17.59 -10.25 -9.09
N SER A 311 18.32 -11.16 -9.72
CA SER A 311 19.53 -10.82 -10.50
C SER A 311 19.18 -10.16 -11.84
N ALA A 312 17.99 -10.37 -12.38
CA ALA A 312 17.55 -9.74 -13.63
C ALA A 312 17.29 -8.22 -13.51
N TRP A 313 17.21 -7.70 -12.28
CA TRP A 313 17.02 -6.28 -11.99
C TRP A 313 18.31 -5.53 -11.62
N ARG A 314 19.46 -6.19 -11.61
CA ARG A 314 20.75 -5.50 -11.44
C ARG A 314 21.10 -4.76 -12.73
N HIS A 315 21.38 -3.47 -12.62
CA HIS A 315 21.74 -2.58 -13.73
C HIS A 315 22.94 -3.10 -14.53
N PRO A 316 22.96 -2.98 -15.87
CA PRO A 316 24.13 -3.28 -16.73
C PRO A 316 25.34 -2.35 -16.51
N ALA A 317 25.27 -1.36 -15.63
CA ALA A 317 26.32 -0.35 -15.44
C ALA A 317 27.56 -0.83 -14.64
N GLU A 318 27.57 -2.01 -14.03
CA GLU A 318 28.74 -2.52 -13.30
C GLU A 318 29.65 -3.46 -14.11
N ALA A 319 29.30 -3.76 -15.37
CA ALA A 319 30.10 -4.66 -16.21
C ALA A 319 31.15 -3.99 -17.08
N SER A 320 31.34 -2.65 -17.00
CA SER A 320 32.25 -1.93 -17.92
C SER A 320 33.48 -1.28 -17.28
N ASN A 321 33.84 -1.60 -16.02
CA ASN A 321 35.03 -1.01 -15.38
C ASN A 321 36.12 -2.02 -14.97
N SER A 322 36.29 -3.12 -15.72
CA SER A 322 37.41 -4.04 -15.46
C SER A 322 38.35 -4.27 -16.65
N GLU A 323 38.31 -3.48 -17.70
CA GLU A 323 39.32 -3.53 -18.78
C GLU A 323 39.78 -2.14 -19.19
N VAL A 324 40.65 -1.50 -18.43
CA VAL A 324 41.69 -0.58 -18.91
C VAL A 324 42.72 -0.41 -17.78
N VAL A 325 43.60 -1.39 -17.59
CA VAL A 325 44.98 -1.17 -17.15
C VAL A 325 45.82 -2.30 -17.74
N LYS A 326 46.42 -2.06 -18.88
CA LYS A 326 47.73 -2.49 -19.29
C LYS A 326 48.29 -1.51 -20.28
#